data_f17b8644591709b1f2443b5eecf2a6d7
#
_entry.id   f17b8644591709b1f2443b5eecf2a6d7
#
_cell.length_a   1.000
_cell.length_b   1.000
_cell.length_c   1.000
_cell.angle_alpha   90.00
_cell.angle_beta   90.00
_cell.angle_gamma   90.00
#
_symmetry.space_group_name_H-M   'P 1'
#
loop_
_entity.id
_entity.type
_entity.pdbx_description
1 polymer ?
#
loop_
_entity_poly.entity_id
_entity_poly.type
_entity_poly.pdbx_seq_one_letter_code
_entity_poly.pdbx_strand_id
1 'polypeptide(L)'
;MCGILTPDSGNCIVNGMVPYKDRKEYVKNIGVVFGNRSGLWWDVPVEDSFELLKEIYNIPDEKYKKQKQLLTEMLNIKEIIRTPTRQLSLGQRMRCEIAAAFLHDPKIVFLDEPTIGLDSTSKIAVRDFIKKINKEKNTTIILTTHDTGDIEALTKRIILIGKGKLLLDGSLNSLTKKYSNKILNVQYNGKLPTTMPQMEILEKSKNEAKIQIDESKIKLADAINFLSNNLEIQDLEIKNTSIDNIVANLYKEYKI
;
A
#
# COMPACT_ATOMS: atom_id res chain seq x y z
N MET A 1 12.87 -10.09 -8.09
CA MET A 1 11.70 -10.88 -8.45
C MET A 1 11.25 -10.63 -9.90
N CYS A 2 11.29 -9.41 -10.44
CA CYS A 2 10.89 -9.13 -11.84
C CYS A 2 11.85 -9.69 -12.93
N GLY A 3 12.91 -10.43 -12.58
CA GLY A 3 13.86 -11.00 -13.51
C GLY A 3 14.83 -10.00 -14.17
N ILE A 4 15.00 -8.80 -13.61
CA ILE A 4 15.92 -7.77 -14.11
C ILE A 4 17.33 -8.00 -13.56
N LEU A 5 17.44 -8.35 -12.28
CA LEU A 5 18.70 -8.59 -11.60
C LEU A 5 18.86 -10.07 -11.30
N THR A 6 20.11 -10.52 -11.32
CA THR A 6 20.52 -11.84 -10.87
C THR A 6 21.00 -11.74 -9.42
N PRO A 7 20.56 -12.60 -8.48
CA PRO A 7 21.07 -12.58 -7.12
C PRO A 7 22.53 -13.03 -7.07
N ASP A 8 23.32 -12.45 -6.16
CA ASP A 8 24.72 -12.85 -5.94
C ASP A 8 24.79 -14.25 -5.32
N SER A 9 23.78 -14.63 -4.53
CA SER A 9 23.68 -15.94 -3.90
C SER A 9 22.21 -16.32 -3.63
N GLY A 10 21.96 -17.58 -3.33
CA GLY A 10 20.63 -18.10 -3.04
C GLY A 10 19.78 -18.31 -4.30
N ASN A 11 18.51 -18.61 -4.10
CA ASN A 11 17.57 -18.95 -5.17
C ASN A 11 16.35 -18.02 -5.12
N CYS A 12 15.92 -17.55 -6.30
CA CYS A 12 14.66 -16.85 -6.48
C CYS A 12 13.79 -17.68 -7.42
N ILE A 13 12.69 -18.21 -6.89
CA ILE A 13 11.72 -18.99 -7.67
C ILE A 13 10.36 -18.30 -7.53
N VAL A 14 9.73 -17.97 -8.66
CA VAL A 14 8.42 -17.34 -8.73
C VAL A 14 7.54 -18.15 -9.67
N ASN A 15 6.44 -18.67 -9.18
CA ASN A 15 5.52 -19.52 -9.94
C ASN A 15 6.24 -20.69 -10.66
N GLY A 16 7.18 -21.32 -9.97
CA GLY A 16 7.96 -22.47 -10.50
C GLY A 16 9.09 -22.10 -11.46
N MET A 17 9.28 -20.83 -11.81
CA MET A 17 10.32 -20.37 -12.72
C MET A 17 11.40 -19.58 -11.99
N VAL A 18 12.62 -19.60 -12.54
CA VAL A 18 13.73 -18.75 -12.08
C VAL A 18 13.72 -17.47 -12.92
N PRO A 19 13.28 -16.30 -12.40
CA PRO A 19 12.95 -15.13 -13.20
C PRO A 19 14.05 -14.63 -14.15
N TYR A 20 15.30 -14.72 -13.75
CA TYR A 20 16.45 -14.26 -14.54
C TYR A 20 16.95 -15.31 -15.55
N LYS A 21 16.66 -16.62 -15.35
CA LYS A 21 17.00 -17.70 -16.29
C LYS A 21 15.89 -17.89 -17.32
N ASP A 22 14.65 -17.99 -16.84
CA ASP A 22 13.48 -18.29 -17.65
C ASP A 22 12.78 -17.01 -18.16
N ARG A 23 13.54 -15.91 -18.27
CA ARG A 23 13.03 -14.53 -18.45
C ARG A 23 11.96 -14.42 -19.55
N LYS A 24 12.19 -15.01 -20.73
CA LYS A 24 11.28 -14.88 -21.88
C LYS A 24 9.89 -15.44 -21.58
N GLU A 25 9.80 -16.59 -20.94
CA GLU A 25 8.53 -17.19 -20.57
C GLU A 25 7.95 -16.57 -19.28
N TYR A 26 8.83 -16.19 -18.35
CA TYR A 26 8.44 -15.60 -17.09
C TYR A 26 7.72 -14.25 -17.28
N VAL A 27 8.26 -13.36 -18.10
CA VAL A 27 7.69 -12.01 -18.31
C VAL A 27 6.30 -12.03 -18.95
N LYS A 28 5.94 -13.09 -19.67
CA LYS A 28 4.58 -13.26 -20.24
C LYS A 28 3.51 -13.43 -19.15
N ASN A 29 3.89 -13.80 -17.94
CA ASN A 29 2.98 -14.12 -16.84
C ASN A 29 2.97 -13.04 -15.76
N ILE A 30 3.78 -12.00 -15.90
CA ILE A 30 3.86 -10.92 -14.92
C ILE A 30 3.54 -9.56 -15.54
N GLY A 31 2.90 -8.71 -14.76
CA GLY A 31 2.79 -7.28 -15.01
C GLY A 31 3.72 -6.51 -14.06
N VAL A 32 4.28 -5.41 -14.51
CA VAL A 32 5.15 -4.57 -13.68
C VAL A 32 4.84 -3.11 -13.92
N VAL A 33 4.65 -2.35 -12.86
CA VAL A 33 4.55 -0.89 -12.88
C VAL A 33 5.65 -0.33 -11.99
N PHE A 34 6.51 0.51 -12.56
CA PHE A 34 7.53 1.24 -11.83
C PHE A 34 7.05 2.67 -11.57
N GLY A 35 6.98 3.10 -10.30
CA GLY A 35 6.42 4.40 -9.93
C GLY A 35 7.06 5.61 -10.59
N ASN A 36 8.34 5.52 -10.91
CA ASN A 36 9.13 6.62 -11.48
C ASN A 36 9.52 6.44 -12.95
N ARG A 37 9.10 5.36 -13.60
CA ARG A 37 9.39 5.07 -15.02
C ARG A 37 8.14 4.71 -15.75
N SER A 38 7.92 5.34 -16.92
CA SER A 38 6.80 5.01 -17.80
C SER A 38 7.14 3.80 -18.68
N GLY A 39 6.22 2.84 -18.73
CA GLY A 39 6.19 1.78 -19.72
C GLY A 39 5.46 2.18 -21.00
N LEU A 40 4.77 3.33 -21.00
CA LEU A 40 4.07 3.89 -22.15
C LEU A 40 4.99 4.77 -22.96
N TRP A 41 4.81 4.80 -24.27
CA TRP A 41 5.55 5.68 -25.15
C TRP A 41 5.14 7.14 -24.94
N TRP A 42 6.12 8.01 -24.77
CA TRP A 42 5.93 9.38 -24.30
C TRP A 42 5.17 10.28 -25.27
N ASP A 43 5.50 10.18 -26.56
CA ASP A 43 5.02 11.10 -27.59
C ASP A 43 3.80 10.60 -28.39
N VAL A 44 3.33 9.39 -28.12
CA VAL A 44 2.18 8.80 -28.81
C VAL A 44 0.98 8.65 -27.86
N PRO A 45 -0.26 8.53 -28.43
CA PRO A 45 -1.45 8.19 -27.66
C PRO A 45 -1.25 6.93 -26.82
N VAL A 46 -1.87 6.88 -25.66
CA VAL A 46 -1.85 5.67 -24.81
C VAL A 46 -2.35 4.44 -25.55
N GLU A 47 -3.35 4.62 -26.42
CA GLU A 47 -3.92 3.55 -27.23
C GLU A 47 -2.88 2.90 -28.15
N ASP A 48 -1.99 3.67 -28.75
CA ASP A 48 -0.91 3.15 -29.60
C ASP A 48 0.08 2.32 -28.79
N SER A 49 0.38 2.75 -27.56
CA SER A 49 1.19 1.94 -26.63
C SER A 49 0.50 0.61 -26.29
N PHE A 50 -0.82 0.61 -26.14
CA PHE A 50 -1.58 -0.62 -25.86
C PHE A 50 -1.58 -1.57 -27.07
N GLU A 51 -1.72 -1.05 -28.31
CA GLU A 51 -1.62 -1.87 -29.52
C GLU A 51 -0.24 -2.51 -29.64
N LEU A 52 0.84 -1.74 -29.35
CA LEU A 52 2.18 -2.30 -29.38
C LEU A 52 2.38 -3.37 -28.30
N LEU A 53 1.85 -3.17 -27.08
CA LEU A 53 1.90 -4.19 -26.03
C LEU A 53 1.11 -5.45 -26.42
N LYS A 54 -0.02 -5.30 -27.10
CA LYS A 54 -0.78 -6.43 -27.68
C LYS A 54 0.11 -7.30 -28.57
N GLU A 55 0.87 -6.66 -29.48
CA GLU A 55 1.79 -7.39 -30.37
C GLU A 55 2.95 -8.01 -29.61
N ILE A 56 3.58 -7.29 -28.69
CA ILE A 56 4.70 -7.80 -27.86
C ILE A 56 4.30 -9.04 -27.06
N TYR A 57 3.10 -9.03 -26.47
CA TYR A 57 2.60 -10.15 -25.67
C TYR A 57 1.83 -11.20 -26.50
N ASN A 58 1.69 -10.99 -27.82
CA ASN A 58 0.90 -11.83 -28.73
C ASN A 58 -0.53 -12.09 -28.20
N ILE A 59 -1.22 -11.00 -27.80
CA ILE A 59 -2.57 -11.09 -27.25
C ILE A 59 -3.58 -11.25 -28.41
N PRO A 60 -4.40 -12.32 -28.43
CA PRO A 60 -5.44 -12.47 -29.48
C PRO A 60 -6.41 -11.31 -29.48
N ASP A 61 -6.85 -10.86 -30.66
CA ASP A 61 -7.69 -9.68 -30.85
C ASP A 61 -8.93 -9.64 -29.96
N GLU A 62 -9.65 -10.75 -29.88
CA GLU A 62 -10.87 -10.84 -29.05
C GLU A 62 -10.56 -10.72 -27.55
N LYS A 63 -9.45 -11.32 -27.11
CA LYS A 63 -8.99 -11.20 -25.71
C LYS A 63 -8.56 -9.77 -25.43
N TYR A 64 -7.80 -9.17 -26.34
CA TYR A 64 -7.35 -7.78 -26.21
C TYR A 64 -8.52 -6.80 -26.11
N LYS A 65 -9.50 -6.88 -27.03
CA LYS A 65 -10.68 -5.99 -27.02
C LYS A 65 -11.43 -6.06 -25.69
N LYS A 66 -11.71 -7.28 -25.21
CA LYS A 66 -12.40 -7.49 -23.92
C LYS A 66 -11.60 -6.93 -22.74
N GLN A 67 -10.29 -7.21 -22.71
CA GLN A 67 -9.42 -6.78 -21.61
C GLN A 67 -9.25 -5.26 -21.63
N LYS A 68 -9.00 -4.66 -22.82
CA LYS A 68 -8.90 -3.21 -23.00
C LYS A 68 -10.16 -2.50 -22.54
N GLN A 69 -11.35 -2.99 -22.93
CA GLN A 69 -12.62 -2.42 -22.50
C GLN A 69 -12.75 -2.47 -20.98
N LEU A 70 -12.55 -3.64 -20.36
CA LEU A 70 -12.63 -3.82 -18.92
C LEU A 70 -11.71 -2.85 -18.17
N LEU A 71 -10.44 -2.77 -18.57
CA LEU A 71 -9.44 -1.91 -17.93
C LEU A 71 -9.75 -0.43 -18.12
N THR A 72 -10.22 -0.06 -19.31
CA THR A 72 -10.59 1.33 -19.64
C THR A 72 -11.76 1.81 -18.78
N GLU A 73 -12.76 0.94 -18.56
CA GLU A 73 -13.91 1.24 -17.69
C GLU A 73 -13.49 1.29 -16.21
N MET A 74 -12.78 0.26 -15.73
CA MET A 74 -12.40 0.16 -14.31
C MET A 74 -11.47 1.27 -13.84
N LEU A 75 -10.56 1.74 -14.69
CA LEU A 75 -9.60 2.79 -14.38
C LEU A 75 -10.06 4.19 -14.84
N ASN A 76 -11.24 4.28 -15.43
CA ASN A 76 -11.81 5.53 -15.94
C ASN A 76 -10.82 6.29 -16.85
N ILE A 77 -10.30 5.61 -17.89
CA ILE A 77 -9.33 6.17 -18.83
C ILE A 77 -9.88 6.33 -20.24
N LYS A 78 -11.17 6.07 -20.46
CA LYS A 78 -11.82 6.10 -21.77
C LYS A 78 -11.61 7.42 -22.53
N GLU A 79 -11.73 8.54 -21.83
CA GLU A 79 -11.63 9.87 -22.45
C GLU A 79 -10.18 10.28 -22.76
N ILE A 80 -9.22 9.67 -22.07
CA ILE A 80 -7.81 10.04 -22.15
C ILE A 80 -6.95 9.06 -22.94
N ILE A 81 -7.50 7.91 -23.34
CA ILE A 81 -6.73 6.84 -24.02
C ILE A 81 -6.15 7.29 -25.37
N ARG A 82 -6.73 8.30 -26.01
CA ARG A 82 -6.26 8.89 -27.28
C ARG A 82 -5.36 10.08 -27.08
N THR A 83 -5.06 10.44 -25.85
CA THR A 83 -4.15 11.54 -25.51
C THR A 83 -2.71 11.04 -25.47
N PRO A 84 -1.73 11.77 -26.03
CA PRO A 84 -0.32 11.46 -25.87
C PRO A 84 0.09 11.41 -24.41
N THR A 85 0.89 10.41 -24.03
CA THR A 85 1.28 10.15 -22.64
C THR A 85 1.86 11.38 -21.94
N ARG A 86 2.64 12.19 -22.65
CA ARG A 86 3.25 13.44 -22.13
C ARG A 86 2.23 14.51 -21.69
N GLN A 87 1.01 14.47 -22.20
CA GLN A 87 -0.04 15.45 -21.88
C GLN A 87 -0.90 15.03 -20.69
N LEU A 88 -0.71 13.82 -20.20
CA LEU A 88 -1.48 13.30 -19.06
C LEU A 88 -0.96 13.86 -17.73
N SER A 89 -1.87 14.12 -16.79
CA SER A 89 -1.50 14.32 -15.40
C SER A 89 -0.83 13.07 -14.83
N LEU A 90 -0.11 13.21 -13.72
CA LEU A 90 0.53 12.07 -13.05
C LEU A 90 -0.48 10.96 -12.73
N GLY A 91 -1.65 11.31 -12.16
CA GLY A 91 -2.69 10.35 -11.83
C GLY A 91 -3.34 9.70 -13.06
N GLN A 92 -3.56 10.47 -14.13
CA GLN A 92 -4.04 9.93 -15.40
C GLN A 92 -3.03 8.96 -16.01
N ARG A 93 -1.76 9.33 -16.03
CA ARG A 93 -0.68 8.48 -16.54
C ARG A 93 -0.56 7.20 -15.72
N MET A 94 -0.56 7.27 -14.40
CA MET A 94 -0.48 6.07 -13.55
C MET A 94 -1.63 5.10 -13.79
N ARG A 95 -2.86 5.59 -13.99
CA ARG A 95 -4.00 4.73 -14.33
C ARG A 95 -3.81 4.04 -15.68
N CYS A 96 -3.24 4.73 -16.68
CA CYS A 96 -2.89 4.14 -17.96
C CYS A 96 -1.73 3.13 -17.87
N GLU A 97 -0.71 3.40 -17.06
CA GLU A 97 0.39 2.47 -16.77
C GLU A 97 -0.11 1.17 -16.13
N ILE A 98 -0.99 1.31 -15.14
CA ILE A 98 -1.61 0.14 -14.50
C ILE A 98 -2.43 -0.64 -15.54
N ALA A 99 -3.25 0.02 -16.38
CA ALA A 99 -3.97 -0.66 -17.44
C ALA A 99 -3.01 -1.42 -18.38
N ALA A 100 -1.93 -0.80 -18.81
CA ALA A 100 -0.92 -1.42 -19.65
C ALA A 100 -0.34 -2.71 -19.03
N ALA A 101 0.00 -2.68 -17.74
CA ALA A 101 0.54 -3.83 -17.03
C ALA A 101 -0.45 -5.00 -16.91
N PHE A 102 -1.76 -4.75 -17.07
CA PHE A 102 -2.80 -5.78 -16.98
C PHE A 102 -3.36 -6.23 -18.34
N LEU A 103 -2.92 -5.66 -19.47
CA LEU A 103 -3.46 -5.96 -20.81
C LEU A 103 -3.36 -7.44 -21.20
N HIS A 104 -2.24 -8.08 -20.88
CA HIS A 104 -1.99 -9.49 -21.21
C HIS A 104 -2.55 -10.48 -20.18
N ASP A 105 -3.30 -9.96 -19.16
CA ASP A 105 -3.95 -10.74 -18.11
C ASP A 105 -2.96 -11.56 -17.26
N PRO A 106 -1.98 -10.90 -16.62
CA PRO A 106 -0.91 -11.56 -15.87
C PRO A 106 -1.42 -12.24 -14.61
N LYS A 107 -0.75 -13.31 -14.18
CA LYS A 107 -1.02 -14.00 -12.90
C LYS A 107 -0.46 -13.28 -11.69
N ILE A 108 0.64 -12.56 -11.89
CA ILE A 108 1.35 -11.83 -10.83
C ILE A 108 1.61 -10.40 -11.32
N VAL A 109 1.35 -9.41 -10.49
CA VAL A 109 1.66 -8.01 -10.81
C VAL A 109 2.49 -7.40 -9.69
N PHE A 110 3.57 -6.74 -10.08
CA PHE A 110 4.43 -5.95 -9.21
C PHE A 110 4.10 -4.47 -9.41
N LEU A 111 3.71 -3.80 -8.34
CA LEU A 111 3.40 -2.37 -8.32
C LEU A 111 4.39 -1.68 -7.39
N ASP A 112 5.26 -0.86 -7.94
CA ASP A 112 6.25 -0.11 -7.19
C ASP A 112 5.75 1.31 -6.96
N GLU A 113 5.33 1.62 -5.72
CA GLU A 113 4.79 2.92 -5.31
C GLU A 113 3.66 3.46 -6.23
N PRO A 114 2.57 2.70 -6.50
CA PRO A 114 1.59 3.04 -7.54
C PRO A 114 0.72 4.25 -7.21
N THR A 115 0.77 4.76 -5.98
CA THR A 115 -0.03 5.90 -5.54
C THR A 115 0.79 7.13 -5.17
N ILE A 116 2.12 7.06 -5.33
CA ILE A 116 3.02 8.16 -4.98
C ILE A 116 2.70 9.42 -5.80
N GLY A 117 2.57 10.55 -5.12
CA GLY A 117 2.33 11.84 -5.79
C GLY A 117 0.95 11.99 -6.45
N LEU A 118 0.05 11.03 -6.28
CA LEU A 118 -1.31 11.13 -6.80
C LEU A 118 -2.20 11.96 -5.88
N ASP A 119 -3.17 12.66 -6.50
CA ASP A 119 -4.28 13.27 -5.77
C ASP A 119 -5.20 12.21 -5.15
N SER A 120 -6.03 12.62 -4.18
CA SER A 120 -6.91 11.72 -3.43
C SER A 120 -7.86 10.92 -4.32
N THR A 121 -8.40 11.53 -5.37
CA THR A 121 -9.33 10.88 -6.31
C THR A 121 -8.63 9.78 -7.10
N SER A 122 -7.43 10.07 -7.62
CA SER A 122 -6.62 9.09 -8.33
C SER A 122 -6.16 7.95 -7.43
N LYS A 123 -5.78 8.23 -6.17
CA LYS A 123 -5.45 7.18 -5.17
C LYS A 123 -6.62 6.23 -4.94
N ILE A 124 -7.83 6.77 -4.74
CA ILE A 124 -9.03 5.96 -4.53
C ILE A 124 -9.29 5.07 -5.75
N ALA A 125 -9.26 5.64 -6.97
CA ALA A 125 -9.49 4.87 -8.19
C ALA A 125 -8.49 3.71 -8.36
N VAL A 126 -7.20 3.95 -8.09
CA VAL A 126 -6.16 2.91 -8.14
C VAL A 126 -6.40 1.83 -7.07
N ARG A 127 -6.70 2.22 -5.83
CA ARG A 127 -6.99 1.28 -4.74
C ARG A 127 -8.20 0.39 -5.05
N ASP A 128 -9.28 0.99 -5.54
CA ASP A 128 -10.51 0.26 -5.88
C ASP A 128 -10.28 -0.71 -7.06
N PHE A 129 -9.51 -0.29 -8.05
CA PHE A 129 -9.09 -1.17 -9.13
C PHE A 129 -8.30 -2.38 -8.61
N ILE A 130 -7.27 -2.15 -7.78
CA ILE A 130 -6.43 -3.21 -7.21
C ILE A 130 -7.26 -4.22 -6.42
N LYS A 131 -8.17 -3.75 -5.56
CA LYS A 131 -9.09 -4.61 -4.80
C LYS A 131 -9.96 -5.46 -5.70
N LYS A 132 -10.58 -4.80 -6.69
CA LYS A 132 -11.52 -5.45 -7.60
C LYS A 132 -10.85 -6.51 -8.45
N ILE A 133 -9.72 -6.19 -9.08
CA ILE A 133 -9.00 -7.13 -9.96
C ILE A 133 -8.45 -8.33 -9.17
N ASN A 134 -7.92 -8.11 -7.96
CA ASN A 134 -7.46 -9.19 -7.09
C ASN A 134 -8.60 -10.14 -6.72
N LYS A 135 -9.79 -9.61 -6.41
CA LYS A 135 -10.97 -10.40 -6.05
C LYS A 135 -11.57 -11.16 -7.23
N GLU A 136 -11.69 -10.51 -8.40
CA GLU A 136 -12.38 -11.06 -9.56
C GLU A 136 -11.50 -12.04 -10.36
N LYS A 137 -10.20 -11.75 -10.47
CA LYS A 137 -9.27 -12.54 -11.29
C LYS A 137 -8.28 -13.38 -10.50
N ASN A 138 -8.28 -13.31 -9.16
CA ASN A 138 -7.30 -13.98 -8.30
C ASN A 138 -5.84 -13.66 -8.67
N THR A 139 -5.59 -12.49 -9.28
CA THR A 139 -4.24 -12.02 -9.61
C THR A 139 -3.47 -11.75 -8.33
N THR A 140 -2.30 -12.33 -8.18
CA THR A 140 -1.41 -12.02 -7.06
C THR A 140 -0.78 -10.65 -7.28
N ILE A 141 -0.97 -9.73 -6.33
CA ILE A 141 -0.41 -8.39 -6.41
C ILE A 141 0.64 -8.22 -5.32
N ILE A 142 1.84 -7.86 -5.71
CA ILE A 142 2.95 -7.50 -4.83
C ILE A 142 3.15 -5.99 -4.97
N LEU A 143 2.89 -5.29 -3.88
CA LEU A 143 2.88 -3.84 -3.82
C LEU A 143 4.01 -3.36 -2.91
N THR A 144 4.83 -2.43 -3.37
CA THR A 144 5.68 -1.64 -2.48
C THR A 144 5.02 -0.30 -2.21
N THR A 145 5.03 0.17 -0.99
CA THR A 145 4.51 1.49 -0.62
C THR A 145 5.05 1.92 0.74
N HIS A 146 5.17 3.21 0.93
CA HIS A 146 5.35 3.86 2.21
C HIS A 146 4.09 4.63 2.66
N ASP A 147 3.01 4.61 1.84
CA ASP A 147 1.71 5.20 2.20
C ASP A 147 0.91 4.21 3.05
N THR A 148 0.73 4.53 4.32
CA THR A 148 -0.01 3.68 5.26
C THR A 148 -1.47 3.49 4.89
N GLY A 149 -2.07 4.47 4.20
CA GLY A 149 -3.41 4.32 3.65
C GLY A 149 -3.50 3.25 2.55
N ASP A 150 -2.43 2.99 1.79
CA ASP A 150 -2.37 1.86 0.86
C ASP A 150 -2.25 0.54 1.61
N ILE A 151 -1.40 0.51 2.65
CA ILE A 151 -1.23 -0.67 3.49
C ILE A 151 -2.58 -1.09 4.09
N GLU A 152 -3.28 -0.17 4.74
CA GLU A 152 -4.59 -0.42 5.36
C GLU A 152 -5.66 -0.85 4.34
N ALA A 153 -5.68 -0.15 3.19
CA ALA A 153 -6.70 -0.39 2.19
C ALA A 153 -6.52 -1.68 1.40
N LEU A 154 -5.27 -2.07 1.10
CA LEU A 154 -4.98 -3.07 0.08
C LEU A 154 -4.42 -4.38 0.62
N THR A 155 -3.76 -4.36 1.80
CA THR A 155 -2.95 -5.50 2.21
C THR A 155 -3.57 -6.34 3.31
N LYS A 156 -3.40 -7.65 3.21
CA LYS A 156 -3.69 -8.60 4.29
C LYS A 156 -2.40 -9.15 4.92
N ARG A 157 -1.32 -9.20 4.15
CA ARG A 157 0.03 -9.65 4.55
C ARG A 157 1.04 -8.56 4.27
N ILE A 158 1.93 -8.32 5.21
CA ILE A 158 2.99 -7.33 5.13
C ILE A 158 4.33 -8.03 5.27
N ILE A 159 5.27 -7.58 4.45
CA ILE A 159 6.68 -7.93 4.54
C ILE A 159 7.43 -6.62 4.80
N LEU A 160 8.04 -6.49 5.98
CA LEU A 160 8.87 -5.34 6.33
C LEU A 160 10.34 -5.69 6.10
N ILE A 161 11.00 -4.84 5.32
CA ILE A 161 12.42 -4.99 4.99
C ILE A 161 13.18 -3.75 5.46
N GLY A 162 14.31 -3.95 6.13
CA GLY A 162 15.19 -2.87 6.54
C GLY A 162 16.65 -3.29 6.48
N LYS A 163 17.52 -2.42 5.97
CA LYS A 163 18.96 -2.68 5.75
C LYS A 163 19.23 -4.03 5.06
N GLY A 164 18.42 -4.38 4.06
CA GLY A 164 18.53 -5.63 3.31
C GLY A 164 18.13 -6.89 4.07
N LYS A 165 17.50 -6.77 5.24
CA LYS A 165 17.05 -7.92 6.05
C LYS A 165 15.52 -7.95 6.12
N LEU A 166 14.97 -9.17 6.16
CA LEU A 166 13.58 -9.40 6.47
C LEU A 166 13.37 -9.18 7.98
N LEU A 167 12.62 -8.13 8.33
CA LEU A 167 12.34 -7.79 9.73
C LEU A 167 11.03 -8.41 10.20
N LEU A 168 10.04 -8.46 9.32
CA LEU A 168 8.72 -8.99 9.63
C LEU A 168 8.08 -9.57 8.37
N ASP A 169 7.41 -10.70 8.55
CA ASP A 169 6.52 -11.31 7.55
C ASP A 169 5.28 -11.81 8.31
N GLY A 170 4.12 -11.21 8.02
CA GLY A 170 2.91 -11.57 8.76
C GLY A 170 1.65 -10.87 8.29
N SER A 171 0.52 -11.21 8.93
CA SER A 171 -0.73 -10.54 8.63
C SER A 171 -0.77 -9.13 9.24
N LEU A 172 -1.39 -8.18 8.52
CA LEU A 172 -1.62 -6.84 9.03
C LEU A 172 -2.38 -6.86 10.36
N ASN A 173 -3.42 -7.70 10.47
CA ASN A 173 -4.21 -7.83 11.67
C ASN A 173 -3.40 -8.34 12.88
N SER A 174 -2.47 -9.28 12.65
CA SER A 174 -1.59 -9.78 13.73
C SER A 174 -0.62 -8.71 14.18
N LEU A 175 -0.09 -7.93 13.23
CA LEU A 175 0.80 -6.81 13.50
C LEU A 175 0.10 -5.73 14.32
N THR A 176 -1.06 -5.28 13.84
CA THR A 176 -1.84 -4.27 14.55
C THR A 176 -2.24 -4.73 15.95
N LYS A 177 -2.65 -5.99 16.14
CA LYS A 177 -2.95 -6.53 17.47
C LYS A 177 -1.74 -6.58 18.40
N LYS A 178 -0.55 -6.94 17.87
CA LYS A 178 0.66 -7.05 18.69
C LYS A 178 1.22 -5.69 19.11
N TYR A 179 1.10 -4.69 18.27
CA TYR A 179 1.67 -3.35 18.47
C TYR A 179 0.61 -2.26 18.66
N SER A 180 -0.70 -2.62 18.70
CA SER A 180 -1.74 -1.62 18.88
C SER A 180 -1.82 -1.19 20.32
N ASN A 181 -1.18 -0.11 20.62
CA ASN A 181 -1.47 0.68 21.80
C ASN A 181 -2.69 1.57 21.49
N LYS A 182 -3.52 1.82 22.49
CA LYS A 182 -4.57 2.83 22.36
C LYS A 182 -3.96 4.19 22.67
N ILE A 183 -4.38 5.18 21.90
CA ILE A 183 -4.04 6.58 22.15
C ILE A 183 -5.32 7.27 22.58
N LEU A 184 -5.31 7.84 23.77
CA LEU A 184 -6.36 8.69 24.27
C LEU A 184 -5.96 10.14 24.06
N ASN A 185 -6.72 10.88 23.25
CA ASN A 185 -6.64 12.33 23.20
C ASN A 185 -7.67 12.85 24.21
N VAL A 186 -7.21 13.43 25.30
CA VAL A 186 -8.04 13.86 26.42
C VAL A 186 -8.01 15.37 26.52
N GLN A 187 -9.19 16.01 26.44
CA GLN A 187 -9.35 17.41 26.81
C GLN A 187 -9.87 17.45 28.26
N TYR A 188 -9.22 18.20 29.12
CA TYR A 188 -9.51 18.19 30.56
C TYR A 188 -9.30 19.54 31.23
N ASN A 189 -9.99 19.73 32.37
CA ASN A 189 -9.71 20.79 33.31
C ASN A 189 -8.96 20.22 34.54
N GLY A 190 -8.05 21.00 35.09
CA GLY A 190 -7.28 20.63 36.28
C GLY A 190 -5.83 20.34 35.99
N LYS A 191 -5.20 19.57 36.85
CA LYS A 191 -3.80 19.17 36.72
C LYS A 191 -3.71 17.66 36.39
N LEU A 192 -3.02 17.36 35.33
CA LEU A 192 -2.74 15.96 34.95
C LEU A 192 -1.95 15.28 36.08
N PRO A 193 -2.34 14.07 36.54
CA PRO A 193 -1.61 13.32 37.55
C PRO A 193 -0.16 13.12 37.14
N THR A 194 0.74 13.27 38.10
CA THR A 194 2.20 13.07 37.87
C THR A 194 2.56 11.60 37.68
N THR A 195 1.76 10.70 38.26
CA THR A 195 1.95 9.26 38.14
C THR A 195 0.69 8.64 37.56
N MET A 196 0.82 8.03 36.40
CA MET A 196 -0.27 7.29 35.74
C MET A 196 0.16 5.82 35.60
N PRO A 197 -0.54 4.88 36.26
CA PRO A 197 -0.14 3.48 36.24
C PRO A 197 -0.27 2.91 34.83
N GLN A 198 0.83 2.44 34.26
CA GLN A 198 0.88 1.71 32.99
C GLN A 198 0.38 2.51 31.76
N MET A 199 0.38 3.84 31.87
CA MET A 199 0.06 4.80 30.83
C MET A 199 1.25 5.73 30.60
N GLU A 200 1.48 6.09 29.34
CA GLU A 200 2.56 6.98 28.93
C GLU A 200 2.02 8.27 28.32
N ILE A 201 2.46 9.41 28.83
CA ILE A 201 2.10 10.71 28.25
C ILE A 201 3.02 10.96 27.05
N LEU A 202 2.46 10.97 25.83
CA LEU A 202 3.19 11.27 24.60
C LEU A 202 3.34 12.78 24.40
N GLU A 203 2.27 13.51 24.60
CA GLU A 203 2.19 14.94 24.41
C GLU A 203 1.31 15.54 25.51
N LYS A 204 1.64 16.76 25.93
CA LYS A 204 0.88 17.50 26.97
C LYS A 204 0.87 18.97 26.66
N SER A 205 -0.31 19.56 26.72
CA SER A 205 -0.54 21.01 26.75
C SER A 205 -1.30 21.42 27.99
N LYS A 206 -1.78 22.67 28.07
CA LYS A 206 -2.44 23.19 29.28
C LYS A 206 -3.72 22.41 29.63
N ASN A 207 -4.53 22.08 28.63
CA ASN A 207 -5.84 21.45 28.80
C ASN A 207 -6.02 20.19 27.94
N GLU A 208 -4.96 19.71 27.30
CA GLU A 208 -5.00 18.54 26.44
C GLU A 208 -3.83 17.64 26.72
N ALA A 209 -4.05 16.34 26.66
CA ALA A 209 -2.99 15.34 26.73
C ALA A 209 -3.26 14.21 25.75
N LYS A 210 -2.18 13.68 25.20
CA LYS A 210 -2.17 12.49 24.37
C LYS A 210 -1.49 11.37 25.17
N ILE A 211 -2.26 10.39 25.54
CA ILE A 211 -1.85 9.33 26.47
C ILE A 211 -1.88 8.00 25.75
N GLN A 212 -0.76 7.29 25.77
CA GLN A 212 -0.67 5.94 25.23
C GLN A 212 -0.99 4.90 26.28
N ILE A 213 -1.80 3.93 25.90
CA ILE A 213 -2.20 2.80 26.73
C ILE A 213 -1.75 1.50 26.06
N ASP A 214 -1.01 0.70 26.82
CA ASP A 214 -0.65 -0.66 26.45
C ASP A 214 -1.73 -1.61 26.97
N GLU A 215 -2.62 -2.09 26.09
CA GLU A 215 -3.73 -2.97 26.47
C GLU A 215 -3.26 -4.33 27.02
N SER A 216 -1.98 -4.69 26.85
CA SER A 216 -1.38 -5.86 27.51
C SER A 216 -1.14 -5.66 29.01
N LYS A 217 -1.08 -4.41 29.47
CA LYS A 217 -0.76 -4.04 30.87
C LYS A 217 -1.96 -3.50 31.63
N ILE A 218 -2.84 -2.75 30.96
CA ILE A 218 -4.04 -2.14 31.56
C ILE A 218 -5.21 -2.19 30.60
N LYS A 219 -6.40 -2.55 31.08
CA LYS A 219 -7.61 -2.48 30.26
C LYS A 219 -8.00 -1.04 29.97
N LEU A 220 -8.46 -0.78 28.76
CA LEU A 220 -8.91 0.55 28.34
C LEU A 220 -9.94 1.15 29.32
N ALA A 221 -10.90 0.36 29.80
CA ALA A 221 -11.90 0.80 30.77
C ALA A 221 -11.28 1.28 32.09
N ASP A 222 -10.26 0.58 32.60
CA ASP A 222 -9.59 0.93 33.85
C ASP A 222 -8.76 2.22 33.68
N ALA A 223 -8.13 2.40 32.52
CA ALA A 223 -7.43 3.62 32.18
C ALA A 223 -8.37 4.83 32.10
N ILE A 224 -9.54 4.69 31.46
CA ILE A 224 -10.55 5.74 31.37
C ILE A 224 -11.10 6.06 32.76
N ASN A 225 -11.42 5.04 33.58
CA ASN A 225 -11.89 5.25 34.94
C ASN A 225 -10.86 6.00 35.79
N PHE A 226 -9.58 5.64 35.68
CA PHE A 226 -8.50 6.36 36.38
C PHE A 226 -8.47 7.84 35.99
N LEU A 227 -8.54 8.13 34.68
CA LEU A 227 -8.53 9.51 34.18
C LEU A 227 -9.76 10.29 34.65
N SER A 228 -10.95 9.70 34.58
CA SER A 228 -12.21 10.33 34.99
C SER A 228 -12.28 10.61 36.50
N ASN A 229 -11.64 9.78 37.32
CA ASN A 229 -11.58 10.00 38.77
C ASN A 229 -10.56 11.09 39.17
N ASN A 230 -9.60 11.42 38.31
CA ASN A 230 -8.53 12.38 38.61
C ASN A 230 -8.60 13.69 37.82
N LEU A 231 -9.43 13.74 36.77
CA LEU A 231 -9.56 14.87 35.85
C LEU A 231 -11.03 15.13 35.54
N GLU A 232 -11.38 16.39 35.41
CA GLU A 232 -12.64 16.79 34.80
C GLU A 232 -12.51 16.70 33.27
N ILE A 233 -12.85 15.53 32.70
CA ILE A 233 -12.74 15.27 31.26
C ILE A 233 -13.86 16.03 30.55
N GLN A 234 -13.46 16.83 29.55
CA GLN A 234 -14.39 17.58 28.68
C GLN A 234 -14.65 16.82 27.37
N ASP A 235 -13.60 16.24 26.80
CA ASP A 235 -13.71 15.39 25.61
C ASP A 235 -12.68 14.26 25.67
N LEU A 236 -13.03 13.13 25.07
CA LEU A 236 -12.18 11.94 25.01
C LEU A 236 -12.31 11.28 23.66
N GLU A 237 -11.25 11.32 22.87
CA GLU A 237 -11.15 10.59 21.63
C GLU A 237 -10.21 9.41 21.76
N ILE A 238 -10.67 8.22 21.36
CA ILE A 238 -9.87 6.99 21.39
C ILE A 238 -9.43 6.63 19.99
N LYS A 239 -8.11 6.57 19.76
CA LYS A 239 -7.52 6.16 18.50
C LYS A 239 -6.67 4.90 18.67
N ASN A 240 -6.66 4.06 17.66
CA ASN A 240 -5.65 3.01 17.57
C ASN A 240 -4.32 3.64 17.16
N THR A 241 -3.22 3.05 17.58
CA THR A 241 -1.89 3.44 17.07
C THR A 241 -1.89 3.30 15.55
N SER A 242 -1.49 4.34 14.84
CA SER A 242 -1.39 4.29 13.38
C SER A 242 -0.33 3.29 12.94
N ILE A 243 -0.48 2.77 11.73
CA ILE A 243 0.54 1.88 11.12
C ILE A 243 1.90 2.59 11.04
N ASP A 244 1.91 3.91 10.78
CA ASP A 244 3.15 4.72 10.79
C ASP A 244 3.90 4.58 12.11
N ASN A 245 3.20 4.71 13.23
CA ASN A 245 3.79 4.59 14.57
C ASN A 245 4.26 3.15 14.84
N ILE A 246 3.50 2.16 14.39
CA ILE A 246 3.90 0.74 14.51
C ILE A 246 5.19 0.48 13.73
N VAL A 247 5.27 0.95 12.49
CA VAL A 247 6.46 0.81 11.64
C VAL A 247 7.65 1.58 12.22
N ALA A 248 7.43 2.82 12.69
CA ALA A 248 8.49 3.61 13.35
C ALA A 248 9.03 2.92 14.61
N ASN A 249 8.16 2.31 15.42
CA ASN A 249 8.58 1.55 16.62
C ASN A 249 9.35 0.29 16.23
N LEU A 250 8.94 -0.42 15.18
CA LEU A 250 9.69 -1.56 14.66
C LEU A 250 11.09 -1.16 14.19
N TYR A 251 11.22 -0.05 13.45
CA TYR A 251 12.54 0.44 13.04
C TYR A 251 13.44 0.79 14.23
N LYS A 252 12.89 1.41 15.30
CA LYS A 252 13.64 1.66 16.54
C LYS A 252 14.06 0.35 17.22
N GLU A 253 13.16 -0.63 17.34
CA GLU A 253 13.43 -1.94 17.94
C GLU A 253 14.57 -2.67 17.21
N TYR A 254 14.57 -2.62 15.88
CA TYR A 254 15.60 -3.24 15.05
C TYR A 254 16.84 -2.36 14.83
N LYS A 255 16.92 -1.17 15.45
CA LYS A 255 18.04 -0.20 15.35
C LYS A 255 18.39 0.17 13.90
N ILE A 256 17.37 0.48 13.13
CA ILE A 256 17.47 0.83 11.70
C ILE A 256 17.24 2.33 11.50
#